data_18bc67144da2ac2381e4a0ea6188a230
#
_entry.id   18bc67144da2ac2381e4a0ea6188a230
#
_cell.length_a   1.000
_cell.length_b   1.000
_cell.length_c   1.000
_cell.angle_alpha   90.00
_cell.angle_beta   90.00
_cell.angle_gamma   90.00
#
_symmetry.space_group_name_H-M   'P 1'
#
loop_
_entity.id
_entity.type
_entity.pdbx_description
1 polymer ?
#
loop_
_entity_poly.entity_id
_entity_poly.type
_entity_poly.pdbx_seq_one_letter_code
_entity_poly.pdbx_strand_id
1 'polypeptide(L)'
;MQLNGSQIIAEILVEQGVDTVFGYPGGTVLNIYDVLYDYSDRITHILTAHEQGASHAADGYARATGKTGVVIATSGPGSTNLVTGLATAYMDSVPMVAVTGNVSTAQIGKDSFQEVFIGGITMSVIPSTSCTSIPVILFTWFSIY
;
A
#
# COMPACT_ATOMS: atom_id res chain seq x y z
N MET A 1 -15.37 -21.30 0.61
CA MET A 1 -13.92 -21.32 0.33
C MET A 1 -13.25 -20.59 1.48
N GLN A 2 -12.19 -21.12 2.06
CA GLN A 2 -11.48 -20.44 3.15
C GLN A 2 -10.30 -19.69 2.52
N LEU A 3 -10.30 -18.36 2.60
CA LEU A 3 -9.25 -17.52 2.07
C LEU A 3 -8.26 -17.14 3.18
N ASN A 4 -6.99 -17.03 2.85
CA ASN A 4 -6.00 -16.41 3.73
C ASN A 4 -6.04 -14.88 3.57
N GLY A 5 -5.35 -14.15 4.47
CA GLY A 5 -5.41 -12.70 4.47
C GLY A 5 -4.90 -12.02 3.19
N SER A 6 -3.88 -12.58 2.55
CA SER A 6 -3.37 -12.05 1.27
C SER A 6 -4.37 -12.24 0.13
N GLN A 7 -5.06 -13.39 0.11
CA GLN A 7 -6.15 -13.64 -0.84
C GLN A 7 -7.34 -12.71 -0.61
N ILE A 8 -7.67 -12.41 0.65
CA ILE A 8 -8.72 -11.44 0.99
C ILE A 8 -8.36 -10.05 0.45
N ILE A 9 -7.10 -9.62 0.57
CA ILE A 9 -6.66 -8.33 0.00
C ILE A 9 -6.86 -8.34 -1.52
N ALA A 10 -6.42 -9.39 -2.23
CA ALA A 10 -6.55 -9.46 -3.67
C ALA A 10 -8.01 -9.48 -4.13
N GLU A 11 -8.87 -10.25 -3.47
CA GLU A 11 -10.31 -10.30 -3.77
C GLU A 11 -10.98 -8.93 -3.53
N ILE A 12 -10.65 -8.23 -2.42
CA ILE A 12 -11.16 -6.88 -2.17
C ILE A 12 -10.72 -5.90 -3.26
N LEU A 13 -9.46 -5.95 -3.68
CA LEU A 13 -8.98 -5.10 -4.78
C LEU A 13 -9.78 -5.34 -6.06
N VAL A 14 -10.00 -6.61 -6.42
CA VAL A 14 -10.82 -6.97 -7.60
C VAL A 14 -12.27 -6.50 -7.43
N GLU A 15 -12.89 -6.73 -6.28
CA GLU A 15 -14.27 -6.32 -5.97
C GLU A 15 -14.44 -4.79 -6.06
N GLN A 16 -13.42 -4.03 -5.65
CA GLN A 16 -13.39 -2.58 -5.75
C GLN A 16 -13.02 -2.05 -7.17
N GLY A 17 -12.84 -2.94 -8.14
CA GLY A 17 -12.55 -2.58 -9.52
C GLY A 17 -11.11 -2.12 -9.76
N VAL A 18 -10.18 -2.50 -8.87
CA VAL A 18 -8.75 -2.24 -9.05
C VAL A 18 -8.20 -3.22 -10.08
N ASP A 19 -7.71 -2.69 -11.18
CA ASP A 19 -7.09 -3.45 -12.28
C ASP A 19 -5.56 -3.27 -12.35
N THR A 20 -5.03 -2.30 -11.62
CA THR A 20 -3.59 -1.97 -11.67
C THR A 20 -3.09 -1.63 -10.27
N VAL A 21 -1.97 -2.25 -9.87
CA VAL A 21 -1.26 -1.95 -8.64
C VAL A 21 0.21 -1.65 -8.93
N PHE A 22 0.78 -0.71 -8.20
CA PHE A 22 2.18 -0.30 -8.33
C PHE A 22 2.95 -0.74 -7.09
N GLY A 23 4.22 -1.08 -7.23
CA GLY A 23 4.99 -1.40 -6.04
C GLY A 23 6.35 -2.00 -6.29
N TYR A 24 7.03 -2.26 -5.16
CA TYR A 24 8.30 -2.94 -5.12
C TYR A 24 8.24 -4.03 -4.03
N PRO A 25 8.50 -5.32 -4.37
CA PRO A 25 8.40 -6.41 -3.42
C PRO A 25 9.46 -6.31 -2.34
N GLY A 26 9.11 -6.75 -1.14
CA GLY A 26 10.02 -6.86 0.00
C GLY A 26 9.46 -7.81 1.06
N GLY A 27 10.28 -8.22 2.01
CA GLY A 27 10.05 -9.35 2.91
C GLY A 27 8.64 -9.45 3.50
N THR A 28 8.10 -8.36 4.03
CA THR A 28 6.82 -8.40 4.77
C THR A 28 5.57 -8.44 3.87
N VAL A 29 5.71 -8.27 2.56
CA VAL A 29 4.61 -8.29 1.59
C VAL A 29 4.72 -9.41 0.55
N LEU A 30 5.71 -10.30 0.68
CA LEU A 30 5.91 -11.40 -0.28
C LEU A 30 4.66 -12.25 -0.46
N ASN A 31 3.94 -12.57 0.62
CA ASN A 31 2.72 -13.34 0.53
C ASN A 31 1.61 -12.65 -0.27
N ILE A 32 1.59 -11.29 -0.28
CA ILE A 32 0.65 -10.53 -1.11
C ILE A 32 1.09 -10.62 -2.57
N TYR A 33 2.39 -10.47 -2.85
CA TYR A 33 2.92 -10.57 -4.21
C TYR A 33 2.76 -11.96 -4.81
N ASP A 34 2.92 -13.02 -4.00
CA ASP A 34 2.67 -14.40 -4.41
C ASP A 34 1.21 -14.58 -4.87
N VAL A 35 0.27 -14.09 -4.07
CA VAL A 35 -1.15 -14.12 -4.43
C VAL A 35 -1.44 -13.25 -5.65
N LEU A 36 -0.85 -12.06 -5.79
CA LEU A 36 -1.05 -11.22 -6.98
C LEU A 36 -0.63 -11.91 -8.27
N TYR A 37 0.33 -12.83 -8.23
CA TYR A 37 0.70 -13.66 -9.38
C TYR A 37 -0.48 -14.53 -9.85
N ASP A 38 -1.21 -15.14 -8.90
CA ASP A 38 -2.41 -15.94 -9.21
C ASP A 38 -3.57 -15.08 -9.76
N TYR A 39 -3.54 -13.77 -9.50
CA TYR A 39 -4.55 -12.80 -9.95
C TYR A 39 -4.12 -11.99 -11.18
N SER A 40 -3.05 -12.39 -11.85
CA SER A 40 -2.45 -11.65 -12.97
C SER A 40 -3.36 -11.50 -14.20
N ASP A 41 -4.41 -12.28 -14.30
CA ASP A 41 -5.50 -12.13 -15.29
C ASP A 41 -6.47 -11.00 -14.99
N ARG A 42 -6.53 -10.51 -13.74
CA ARG A 42 -7.45 -9.48 -13.24
C ARG A 42 -6.75 -8.22 -12.74
N ILE A 43 -5.55 -8.36 -12.18
CA ILE A 43 -4.76 -7.25 -11.63
C ILE A 43 -3.40 -7.22 -12.29
N THR A 44 -3.08 -6.12 -12.96
CA THR A 44 -1.75 -5.87 -13.50
C THR A 44 -0.85 -5.27 -12.43
N HIS A 45 0.24 -5.95 -12.07
CA HIS A 45 1.26 -5.39 -11.21
C HIS A 45 2.33 -4.66 -12.02
N ILE A 46 2.57 -3.39 -11.72
CA ILE A 46 3.65 -2.58 -12.30
C ILE A 46 4.81 -2.51 -11.30
N LEU A 47 5.87 -3.25 -11.62
CA LEU A 47 7.10 -3.21 -10.84
C LEU A 47 7.84 -1.89 -11.05
N THR A 48 8.20 -1.23 -9.97
CA THR A 48 9.03 -0.02 -10.01
C THR A 48 10.42 -0.31 -9.41
N ALA A 49 11.39 0.54 -9.72
CA ALA A 49 12.75 0.40 -9.14
C ALA A 49 12.87 1.02 -7.73
N HIS A 50 11.85 1.78 -7.29
CA HIS A 50 11.82 2.46 -6.00
C HIS A 50 10.37 2.74 -5.59
N GLU A 51 10.06 2.63 -4.30
CA GLU A 51 8.68 2.78 -3.81
C GLU A 51 8.14 4.22 -3.97
N GLN A 52 9.00 5.24 -3.89
CA GLN A 52 8.60 6.60 -4.21
C GLN A 52 8.10 6.72 -5.65
N GLY A 53 8.80 6.07 -6.59
CA GLY A 53 8.34 5.98 -7.98
C GLY A 53 7.00 5.27 -8.11
N ALA A 54 6.76 4.21 -7.31
CA ALA A 54 5.48 3.51 -7.26
C ALA A 54 4.34 4.42 -6.77
N SER A 55 4.57 5.18 -5.70
CA SER A 55 3.55 6.11 -5.18
C SER A 55 3.22 7.22 -6.16
N HIS A 56 4.22 7.80 -6.84
CA HIS A 56 3.97 8.80 -7.88
C HIS A 56 3.32 8.20 -9.14
N ALA A 57 3.62 6.94 -9.49
CA ALA A 57 2.94 6.26 -10.58
C ALA A 57 1.46 6.01 -10.26
N ALA A 58 1.15 5.60 -9.02
CA ALA A 58 -0.22 5.44 -8.54
C ALA A 58 -0.98 6.77 -8.53
N ASP A 59 -0.34 7.87 -8.10
CA ASP A 59 -0.91 9.23 -8.16
C ASP A 59 -1.20 9.63 -9.61
N GLY A 60 -0.23 9.46 -10.52
CA GLY A 60 -0.41 9.76 -11.94
C GLY A 60 -1.51 8.92 -12.61
N TYR A 61 -1.58 7.63 -12.26
CA TYR A 61 -2.64 6.73 -12.73
C TYR A 61 -4.03 7.23 -12.27
N ALA A 62 -4.17 7.60 -11.00
CA ALA A 62 -5.44 8.09 -10.48
C ALA A 62 -5.86 9.40 -11.17
N ARG A 63 -4.94 10.33 -11.39
CA ARG A 63 -5.21 11.59 -12.13
C ARG A 63 -5.62 11.34 -13.57
N ALA A 64 -4.97 10.40 -14.24
CA ALA A 64 -5.22 10.13 -15.66
C ALA A 64 -6.51 9.33 -15.92
N THR A 65 -6.88 8.46 -14.99
CA THR A 65 -7.99 7.51 -15.20
C THR A 65 -9.25 7.84 -14.41
N GLY A 66 -9.14 8.66 -13.37
CA GLY A 66 -10.21 8.88 -12.39
C GLY A 66 -10.44 7.70 -11.44
N LYS A 67 -9.62 6.64 -11.52
CA LYS A 67 -9.67 5.49 -10.62
C LYS A 67 -8.79 5.71 -9.40
N THR A 68 -8.98 4.91 -8.34
CA THR A 68 -8.08 4.93 -7.19
C THR A 68 -6.73 4.33 -7.53
N GLY A 69 -5.65 5.05 -7.26
CA GLY A 69 -4.29 4.53 -7.37
C GLY A 69 -3.98 3.60 -6.20
N VAL A 70 -3.38 2.43 -6.47
CA VAL A 70 -3.01 1.47 -5.42
C VAL A 70 -1.51 1.22 -5.45
N VAL A 71 -0.86 1.35 -4.30
CA VAL A 71 0.57 1.07 -4.14
C VAL A 71 0.81 0.08 -3.02
N ILE A 72 1.73 -0.87 -3.24
CA ILE A 72 2.10 -1.90 -2.26
C ILE A 72 3.60 -1.82 -1.99
N ALA A 73 3.97 -1.71 -0.71
CA ALA A 73 5.36 -1.61 -0.28
C ALA A 73 5.63 -2.41 0.99
N THR A 74 6.88 -2.83 1.16
CA THR A 74 7.32 -3.53 2.38
C THR A 74 7.38 -2.59 3.58
N SER A 75 7.63 -3.14 4.76
CA SER A 75 7.82 -2.39 6.02
C SER A 75 9.10 -1.54 6.00
N GLY A 76 9.26 -0.72 7.00
CA GLY A 76 10.46 0.09 7.22
C GLY A 76 10.75 1.04 6.06
N PRO A 77 11.93 0.92 5.42
CA PRO A 77 12.32 1.83 4.34
C PRO A 77 11.34 1.80 3.15
N GLY A 78 10.71 0.66 2.85
CA GLY A 78 9.73 0.58 1.77
C GLY A 78 8.52 1.46 2.03
N SER A 79 7.95 1.40 3.23
CA SER A 79 6.81 2.22 3.59
C SER A 79 7.17 3.71 3.74
N THR A 80 8.35 4.04 4.30
CA THR A 80 8.78 5.44 4.42
C THR A 80 9.07 6.10 3.09
N ASN A 81 9.52 5.34 2.09
CA ASN A 81 9.71 5.82 0.72
C ASN A 81 8.41 6.25 0.02
N LEU A 82 7.24 5.86 0.52
CA LEU A 82 5.94 6.29 -0.03
C LEU A 82 5.53 7.70 0.40
N VAL A 83 6.12 8.25 1.48
CA VAL A 83 5.62 9.46 2.16
C VAL A 83 5.47 10.65 1.23
N THR A 84 6.43 10.90 0.33
CA THR A 84 6.36 12.02 -0.62
C THR A 84 5.15 11.88 -1.56
N GLY A 85 4.94 10.69 -2.14
CA GLY A 85 3.79 10.48 -3.04
C GLY A 85 2.46 10.54 -2.31
N LEU A 86 2.38 10.02 -1.08
CA LEU A 86 1.19 10.13 -0.24
C LEU A 86 0.87 11.59 0.10
N ALA A 87 1.89 12.39 0.44
CA ALA A 87 1.73 13.82 0.70
C ALA A 87 1.21 14.56 -0.55
N THR A 88 1.78 14.27 -1.72
CA THR A 88 1.35 14.85 -3.00
C THR A 88 -0.11 14.52 -3.31
N ALA A 89 -0.47 13.24 -3.23
CA ALA A 89 -1.84 12.79 -3.48
C ALA A 89 -2.84 13.42 -2.49
N TYR A 90 -2.47 13.50 -1.21
CA TYR A 90 -3.31 14.11 -0.17
C TYR A 90 -3.54 15.61 -0.42
N MET A 91 -2.49 16.37 -0.69
CA MET A 91 -2.58 17.83 -0.93
C MET A 91 -3.47 18.17 -2.12
N ASP A 92 -3.49 17.33 -3.14
CA ASP A 92 -4.27 17.52 -4.36
C ASP A 92 -5.61 16.76 -4.36
N SER A 93 -5.95 16.10 -3.24
CA SER A 93 -7.18 15.30 -3.12
C SER A 93 -7.28 14.17 -4.15
N VAL A 94 -6.16 13.53 -4.50
CA VAL A 94 -6.10 12.41 -5.43
C VAL A 94 -6.38 11.10 -4.68
N PRO A 95 -7.33 10.26 -5.14
CA PRO A 95 -7.66 9.02 -4.44
C PRO A 95 -6.52 8.01 -4.55
N MET A 96 -5.96 7.61 -3.40
CA MET A 96 -4.88 6.64 -3.32
C MET A 96 -5.04 5.70 -2.12
N VAL A 97 -4.72 4.43 -2.32
CA VAL A 97 -4.58 3.42 -1.26
C VAL A 97 -3.15 2.92 -1.22
N ALA A 98 -2.52 3.01 -0.06
CA ALA A 98 -1.21 2.43 0.18
C ALA A 98 -1.34 1.23 1.12
N VAL A 99 -0.95 0.06 0.64
CA VAL A 99 -0.84 -1.17 1.43
C VAL A 99 0.62 -1.36 1.82
N THR A 100 0.91 -1.25 3.12
CA THR A 100 2.28 -1.39 3.62
C THR A 100 2.41 -2.63 4.50
N GLY A 101 3.51 -3.34 4.34
CA GLY A 101 3.88 -4.40 5.26
C GLY A 101 4.25 -3.86 6.64
N ASN A 102 4.23 -4.74 7.63
CA ASN A 102 4.82 -4.49 8.94
C ASN A 102 5.52 -5.76 9.42
N VAL A 103 6.32 -5.64 10.47
CA VAL A 103 6.90 -6.78 11.17
C VAL A 103 5.79 -7.62 11.81
N SER A 104 6.10 -8.88 12.17
CA SER A 104 5.14 -9.75 12.85
C SER A 104 4.67 -9.13 14.18
N THR A 105 3.46 -9.44 14.61
CA THR A 105 2.90 -8.91 15.87
C THR A 105 3.76 -9.20 17.08
N ALA A 106 4.52 -10.31 17.08
CA ALA A 106 5.45 -10.67 18.13
C ALA A 106 6.71 -9.77 18.19
N GLN A 107 7.00 -9.04 17.12
CA GLN A 107 8.18 -8.18 16.97
C GLN A 107 7.88 -6.69 17.12
N ILE A 108 6.63 -6.29 17.12
CA ILE A 108 6.22 -4.89 17.27
C ILE A 108 6.70 -4.30 18.61
N GLY A 109 7.31 -3.12 18.55
CA GLY A 109 7.83 -2.40 19.71
C GLY A 109 9.16 -2.94 20.23
N LYS A 110 9.89 -3.72 19.44
CA LYS A 110 11.19 -4.32 19.81
C LYS A 110 12.36 -3.81 18.96
N ASP A 111 12.17 -2.71 18.23
CA ASP A 111 13.17 -2.16 17.30
C ASP A 111 13.69 -3.23 16.32
N SER A 112 12.78 -4.07 15.83
CA SER A 112 13.11 -5.17 14.94
C SER A 112 13.53 -4.67 13.55
N PHE A 113 14.17 -5.54 12.78
CA PHE A 113 14.64 -5.20 11.44
C PHE A 113 13.49 -4.68 10.57
N GLN A 114 13.67 -3.48 10.01
CA GLN A 114 12.68 -2.78 9.19
C GLN A 114 11.35 -2.47 9.91
N GLU A 115 11.35 -2.42 11.23
CA GLU A 115 10.21 -1.91 11.99
C GLU A 115 10.16 -0.39 11.88
N VAL A 116 8.98 0.14 11.57
CA VAL A 116 8.71 1.58 11.54
C VAL A 116 7.24 1.82 11.88
N PHE A 117 6.98 2.80 12.72
CA PHE A 117 5.61 3.25 12.97
C PHE A 117 5.14 4.19 11.85
N ILE A 118 4.87 3.60 10.67
CA ILE A 118 4.50 4.36 9.46
C ILE A 118 3.24 5.19 9.67
N GLY A 119 2.27 4.72 10.45
CA GLY A 119 1.07 5.49 10.81
C GLY A 119 1.44 6.82 11.48
N GLY A 120 2.38 6.80 12.44
CA GLY A 120 2.84 8.01 13.11
C GLY A 120 3.56 8.98 12.17
N ILE A 121 4.37 8.47 11.24
CA ILE A 121 5.06 9.30 10.24
C ILE A 121 4.05 9.96 9.31
N THR A 122 3.07 9.22 8.84
CA THR A 122 2.07 9.73 7.88
C THR A 122 1.03 10.63 8.52
N MET A 123 0.77 10.53 9.82
CA MET A 123 -0.18 11.41 10.54
C MET A 123 0.14 12.90 10.42
N SER A 124 1.40 13.26 10.23
CA SER A 124 1.80 14.66 10.03
C SER A 124 1.52 15.17 8.61
N VAL A 125 1.35 14.28 7.65
CA VAL A 125 1.09 14.59 6.23
C VAL A 125 -0.35 14.28 5.83
N ILE A 126 -0.97 13.29 6.48
CA ILE A 126 -2.35 12.83 6.25
C ILE A 126 -3.09 12.87 7.59
N PRO A 127 -3.57 14.04 8.03
CA PRO A 127 -4.26 14.14 9.32
C PRO A 127 -5.55 13.32 9.30
N SER A 128 -5.68 12.40 10.27
CA SER A 128 -6.82 11.51 10.41
C SER A 128 -8.13 12.20 10.85
N THR A 129 -8.14 13.51 10.99
CA THR A 129 -9.21 14.27 11.68
C THR A 129 -10.21 14.98 10.77
N SER A 130 -10.07 14.97 9.46
CA SER A 130 -11.07 15.55 8.58
C SER A 130 -11.91 14.47 7.90
N CYS A 131 -12.92 14.05 8.62
CA CYS A 131 -13.93 13.12 8.15
C CYS A 131 -14.89 13.81 7.19
N THR A 132 -14.75 13.60 5.87
CA THR A 132 -15.87 13.46 4.92
C THR A 132 -15.43 13.00 3.54
N SER A 133 -14.14 13.09 3.22
CA SER A 133 -13.57 12.42 2.03
C SER A 133 -12.07 12.25 2.28
N ILE A 134 -11.64 11.08 2.73
CA ILE A 134 -10.22 10.77 2.86
C ILE A 134 -9.73 10.36 1.47
N PRO A 135 -9.00 11.22 0.74
CA PRO A 135 -8.53 10.87 -0.61
C PRO A 135 -7.40 9.85 -0.57
N VAL A 136 -6.71 9.72 0.58
CA VAL A 136 -5.59 8.81 0.76
C VAL A 136 -5.82 7.90 1.96
N ILE A 137 -5.74 6.59 1.75
CA ILE A 137 -5.86 5.56 2.79
C ILE A 137 -4.53 4.84 2.92
N LEU A 138 -3.99 4.81 4.13
CA LEU A 138 -2.85 3.96 4.48
C LEU A 138 -3.37 2.71 5.20
N PHE A 139 -3.11 1.55 4.63
CA PHE A 139 -3.41 0.26 5.23
C PHE A 139 -2.10 -0.46 5.58
N THR A 140 -1.94 -0.82 6.85
CA THR A 140 -0.76 -1.56 7.31
C THR A 140 -1.11 -3.03 7.52
N TRP A 141 -0.45 -3.88 6.77
CA TRP A 141 -0.60 -5.34 6.86
C TRP A 141 0.38 -5.93 7.86
N PHE A 142 -0.12 -6.71 8.80
CA PHE A 142 0.70 -7.47 9.74
C PHE A 142 0.82 -8.92 9.26
N SER A 143 2.06 -9.36 8.99
CA SER A 143 2.31 -10.76 8.71
C SER A 143 2.10 -11.58 9.99
N ILE A 144 1.11 -12.44 10.00
CA ILE A 144 0.89 -13.43 11.06
C ILE A 144 1.53 -14.73 10.55
N TYR A 145 2.65 -15.10 11.15
CA TYR A 145 3.25 -16.43 11.01
C TYR A 145 2.78 -17.31 12.14
#